data_4773f8e415459635c0e575b9930f458f
#
_entry.id   4773f8e415459635c0e575b9930f458f
#
_cell.length_a   1.000
_cell.length_b   1.000
_cell.length_c   1.000
_cell.angle_alpha   90.00
_cell.angle_beta   90.00
_cell.angle_gamma   90.00
#
_symmetry.space_group_name_H-M   'P 1'
#
loop_
_entity.id
_entity.type
_entity.pdbx_description
1 polymer ?
#
loop_
_entity_poly.entity_id
_entity_poly.type
_entity_poly.pdbx_seq_one_letter_code
_entity_poly.pdbx_strand_id
1 'polypeptide(L)'
;YSELDECVIIQTCNRIELFGKSKTDNSDKIKKTWASIAGLDEEIFEENIEFVENQEALHHLLKLTSGLDSMVLGEEQILGQIKNSITSARKSKASGQHLNTLFDKAIRMGTRIRNSSGIGKGGISVGSMAVKLAEESIDELKTKQILLIGTGEVSTLVAKSLQRRGYAFNVTSRTIGRSETFCETMGGNP
;
A
#
# COMPACT_ATOMS: atom_id res chain seq x y z
N TYR A 1 -7.08 3.85 23.05
CA TYR A 1 -7.40 5.27 22.76
C TYR A 1 -6.90 6.26 23.82
N SER A 2 -6.45 5.80 25.00
CA SER A 2 -5.98 6.70 26.07
C SER A 2 -4.52 7.16 25.93
N GLU A 3 -3.77 6.57 25.02
CA GLU A 3 -2.31 6.75 24.94
C GLU A 3 -1.89 7.75 23.85
N LEU A 4 -2.78 8.03 22.91
CA LEU A 4 -2.55 8.96 21.80
C LEU A 4 -3.62 10.05 21.77
N ASP A 5 -3.17 11.30 21.64
CA ASP A 5 -4.08 12.44 21.40
C ASP A 5 -4.70 12.39 20.00
N GLU A 6 -3.91 11.93 19.02
CA GLU A 6 -4.31 11.79 17.62
C GLU A 6 -3.65 10.55 17.02
N CYS A 7 -4.35 9.85 16.12
CA CYS A 7 -3.76 8.74 15.36
C CYS A 7 -4.31 8.62 13.93
N VAL A 8 -3.47 8.09 13.04
CA VAL A 8 -3.81 7.70 11.67
C VAL A 8 -3.18 6.34 11.40
N ILE A 9 -3.96 5.39 10.91
CA ILE A 9 -3.46 4.07 10.51
C ILE A 9 -3.42 4.03 8.99
N ILE A 10 -2.26 3.71 8.43
CA ILE A 10 -2.06 3.42 7.01
C ILE A 10 -1.94 1.91 6.88
N GLN A 11 -2.79 1.32 6.05
CA GLN A 11 -2.72 -0.09 5.72
C GLN A 11 -2.51 -0.25 4.22
N THR A 12 -1.49 -1.02 3.86
CA THR A 12 -1.14 -1.37 2.48
C THR A 12 -1.07 -2.90 2.34
N CYS A 13 -0.78 -3.39 1.15
CA CYS A 13 -0.54 -4.83 0.94
C CYS A 13 0.78 -5.33 1.57
N ASN A 14 1.70 -4.43 1.92
CA ASN A 14 3.04 -4.76 2.39
C ASN A 14 3.30 -4.39 3.85
N ARG A 15 2.58 -3.41 4.42
CA ARG A 15 2.81 -2.91 5.77
C ARG A 15 1.57 -2.29 6.41
N ILE A 16 1.58 -2.25 7.72
CA ILE A 16 0.62 -1.46 8.52
C ILE A 16 1.44 -0.47 9.32
N GLU A 17 1.09 0.81 9.27
CA GLU A 17 1.78 1.89 9.97
C GLU A 17 0.80 2.69 10.82
N LEU A 18 1.20 3.03 12.03
CA LEU A 18 0.47 3.90 12.94
C LEU A 18 1.24 5.22 13.08
N PHE A 19 0.66 6.30 12.63
CA PHE A 19 1.12 7.66 12.95
C PHE A 19 0.35 8.16 14.14
N GLY A 20 1.05 8.45 15.21
CA GLY A 20 0.47 8.92 16.47
C GLY A 20 1.01 10.28 16.89
N LYS A 21 0.20 11.02 17.65
CA LYS A 21 0.64 12.18 18.41
C LYS A 21 0.35 11.96 19.88
N SER A 22 1.36 12.11 20.71
CA SER A 22 1.24 12.11 22.16
C SER A 22 1.96 13.31 22.76
N LYS A 23 1.58 13.72 23.97
CA LYS A 23 2.26 14.74 24.77
C LYS A 23 3.34 14.13 25.67
N THR A 24 3.25 12.85 25.91
CA THR A 24 4.14 12.08 26.79
C THR A 24 4.70 10.91 26.01
N ASP A 25 5.87 10.42 26.40
CA ASP A 25 6.40 9.19 25.87
C ASP A 25 5.56 8.00 26.38
N ASN A 26 4.81 7.43 25.45
CA ASN A 26 3.94 6.28 25.67
C ASN A 26 4.31 5.12 24.71
N SER A 27 5.51 5.13 24.16
CA SER A 27 5.95 4.18 23.12
C SER A 27 5.73 2.73 23.51
N ASP A 28 6.19 2.31 24.70
CA ASP A 28 6.03 0.94 25.18
C ASP A 28 4.55 0.53 25.32
N LYS A 29 3.73 1.45 25.82
CA LYS A 29 2.32 1.19 26.01
C LYS A 29 1.57 1.07 24.69
N ILE A 30 1.95 1.88 23.70
CA ILE A 30 1.42 1.82 22.35
C ILE A 30 1.79 0.48 21.69
N LYS A 31 3.05 0.05 21.80
CA LYS A 31 3.53 -1.23 21.28
C LYS A 31 2.76 -2.39 21.89
N LYS A 32 2.64 -2.46 23.21
CA LYS A 32 1.88 -3.50 23.92
C LYS A 32 0.42 -3.55 23.51
N THR A 33 -0.22 -2.38 23.44
CA THR A 33 -1.62 -2.28 23.00
C THR A 33 -1.78 -2.78 21.57
N TRP A 34 -0.84 -2.44 20.69
CA TRP A 34 -0.90 -2.87 19.30
C TRP A 34 -0.65 -4.38 19.16
N ALA A 35 0.35 -4.93 19.85
CA ALA A 35 0.59 -6.37 19.90
C ALA A 35 -0.65 -7.14 20.35
N SER A 36 -1.31 -6.66 21.42
CA SER A 36 -2.56 -7.24 21.92
C SER A 36 -3.69 -7.20 20.89
N ILE A 37 -3.88 -6.07 20.18
CA ILE A 37 -4.89 -5.93 19.12
C ILE A 37 -4.58 -6.86 17.94
N ALA A 38 -3.30 -7.00 17.59
CA ALA A 38 -2.84 -7.87 16.52
C ALA A 38 -2.89 -9.37 16.87
N GLY A 39 -3.09 -9.69 18.16
CA GLY A 39 -3.03 -11.08 18.65
C GLY A 39 -1.64 -11.70 18.56
N LEU A 40 -0.60 -10.87 18.66
CA LEU A 40 0.80 -11.26 18.61
C LEU A 40 1.41 -11.24 20.01
N ASP A 41 2.39 -12.12 20.21
CA ASP A 41 3.25 -12.08 21.39
C ASP A 41 4.08 -10.78 21.43
N GLU A 42 4.26 -10.18 22.62
CA GLU A 42 4.98 -8.91 22.75
C GLU A 42 6.44 -9.01 22.26
N GLU A 43 7.14 -10.12 22.52
CA GLU A 43 8.52 -10.30 22.07
C GLU A 43 8.59 -10.38 20.55
N ILE A 44 7.72 -11.18 19.93
CA ILE A 44 7.64 -11.30 18.47
C ILE A 44 7.27 -9.94 17.84
N PHE A 45 6.39 -9.18 18.48
CA PHE A 45 5.99 -7.86 17.99
C PHE A 45 7.14 -6.87 18.07
N GLU A 46 7.90 -6.84 19.18
CA GLU A 46 9.04 -5.94 19.34
C GLU A 46 10.19 -6.21 18.35
N GLU A 47 10.44 -7.48 18.02
CA GLU A 47 11.45 -7.84 17.02
C GLU A 47 11.10 -7.42 15.59
N ASN A 48 9.81 -7.20 15.31
CA ASN A 48 9.29 -6.96 13.97
C ASN A 48 8.68 -5.56 13.76
N ILE A 49 8.70 -4.69 14.79
CA ILE A 49 8.22 -3.31 14.68
C ILE A 49 9.39 -2.33 14.53
N GLU A 50 9.26 -1.43 13.58
CA GLU A 50 10.10 -0.25 13.49
C GLU A 50 9.38 0.92 14.17
N PHE A 51 10.06 1.58 15.10
CA PHE A 51 9.53 2.74 15.82
C PHE A 51 10.43 3.95 15.58
N VAL A 52 9.85 5.02 15.04
CA VAL A 52 10.55 6.27 14.74
C VAL A 52 9.75 7.46 15.27
N GLU A 53 10.45 8.54 15.62
CA GLU A 53 9.85 9.71 16.25
C GLU A 53 10.22 11.02 15.54
N ASN A 54 9.40 12.04 15.80
CA ASN A 54 9.68 13.43 15.46
C ASN A 54 10.11 13.64 14.00
N GLN A 55 11.35 14.04 13.77
CA GLN A 55 11.87 14.31 12.42
C GLN A 55 11.94 13.06 11.56
N GLU A 56 12.26 11.92 12.13
CA GLU A 56 12.34 10.65 11.40
C GLU A 56 10.95 10.21 10.92
N ALA A 57 9.94 10.32 11.79
CA ALA A 57 8.55 10.04 11.41
C ALA A 57 8.04 10.98 10.31
N LEU A 58 8.40 12.28 10.39
CA LEU A 58 8.10 13.24 9.33
C LEU A 58 8.79 12.87 8.01
N HIS A 59 10.10 12.54 8.09
CA HIS A 59 10.87 12.16 6.91
C HIS A 59 10.33 10.89 6.26
N HIS A 60 9.96 9.90 7.07
CA HIS A 60 9.30 8.69 6.62
C HIS A 60 7.98 8.99 5.88
N LEU A 61 7.09 9.80 6.46
CA LEU A 61 5.83 10.19 5.82
C LEU A 61 6.06 10.92 4.48
N LEU A 62 7.09 11.77 4.39
CA LEU A 62 7.45 12.45 3.14
C LEU A 62 7.97 11.48 2.09
N LYS A 63 8.78 10.48 2.46
CA LYS A 63 9.22 9.41 1.56
C LYS A 63 8.03 8.59 1.06
N LEU A 64 7.12 8.20 1.94
CA LEU A 64 5.89 7.47 1.59
C LEU A 64 5.05 8.25 0.57
N THR A 65 4.72 9.50 0.86
CA THR A 65 3.88 10.33 -0.03
C THR A 65 4.54 10.59 -1.37
N SER A 66 5.88 10.62 -1.40
CA SER A 66 6.66 10.77 -2.64
C SER A 66 6.81 9.46 -3.42
N GLY A 67 6.48 8.31 -2.82
CA GLY A 67 6.66 6.97 -3.41
C GLY A 67 8.10 6.48 -3.42
N LEU A 68 8.95 7.05 -2.58
CA LEU A 68 10.37 6.68 -2.44
C LEU A 68 10.55 5.46 -1.52
N ASP A 69 9.57 5.18 -0.67
CA ASP A 69 9.57 4.08 0.29
C ASP A 69 8.52 3.00 -0.05
N SER A 70 8.23 2.84 -1.33
CA SER A 70 7.33 1.81 -1.84
C SER A 70 8.13 0.64 -2.41
N MET A 71 7.57 -0.58 -2.37
CA MET A 71 8.17 -1.78 -2.97
C MET A 71 8.46 -1.56 -4.47
N VAL A 72 7.58 -0.83 -5.15
CA VAL A 72 7.78 -0.34 -6.51
C VAL A 72 7.95 1.17 -6.45
N LEU A 73 9.14 1.64 -6.78
CA LEU A 73 9.48 3.07 -6.71
C LEU A 73 8.51 3.90 -7.55
N GLY A 74 7.86 4.88 -6.91
CA GLY A 74 6.92 5.75 -7.61
C GLY A 74 5.53 5.17 -7.82
N GLU A 75 5.16 4.06 -7.18
CA GLU A 75 3.82 3.50 -7.25
C GLU A 75 2.75 4.53 -6.86
N GLU A 76 1.70 4.66 -7.68
CA GLU A 76 0.65 5.67 -7.45
C GLU A 76 -0.31 5.29 -6.32
N GLN A 77 -0.47 3.99 -6.04
CA GLN A 77 -1.45 3.49 -5.08
C GLN A 77 -1.21 3.99 -3.66
N ILE A 78 0.07 4.10 -3.23
CA ILE A 78 0.40 4.52 -1.86
C ILE A 78 -0.17 5.91 -1.53
N LEU A 79 -0.10 6.86 -2.46
CA LEU A 79 -0.65 8.20 -2.24
C LEU A 79 -2.17 8.18 -2.08
N GLY A 80 -2.86 7.32 -2.84
CA GLY A 80 -4.29 7.06 -2.69
C GLY A 80 -4.64 6.46 -1.32
N GLN A 81 -3.88 5.46 -0.90
CA GLN A 81 -4.05 4.80 0.41
C GLN A 81 -3.85 5.79 1.56
N ILE A 82 -2.80 6.64 1.52
CA ILE A 82 -2.56 7.68 2.52
C ILE A 82 -3.73 8.68 2.58
N LYS A 83 -4.26 9.13 1.44
CA LYS A 83 -5.43 10.02 1.40
C LYS A 83 -6.68 9.36 2.02
N ASN A 84 -6.90 8.09 1.75
CA ASN A 84 -8.01 7.34 2.32
C ASN A 84 -7.85 7.17 3.84
N SER A 85 -6.64 6.88 4.32
CA SER A 85 -6.33 6.72 5.73
C SER A 85 -6.61 7.99 6.54
N ILE A 86 -6.10 9.15 6.10
CA ILE A 86 -6.38 10.41 6.80
C ILE A 86 -7.86 10.80 6.72
N THR A 87 -8.53 10.50 5.62
CA THR A 87 -9.97 10.74 5.48
C THR A 87 -10.77 9.88 6.46
N SER A 88 -10.41 8.62 6.63
CA SER A 88 -11.02 7.71 7.59
C SER A 88 -10.76 8.14 9.04
N ALA A 89 -9.53 8.56 9.36
CA ALA A 89 -9.19 9.08 10.68
C ALA A 89 -9.98 10.35 11.03
N ARG A 90 -10.21 11.25 10.07
CA ARG A 90 -11.06 12.44 10.24
C ARG A 90 -12.51 12.06 10.52
N LYS A 91 -13.07 11.12 9.76
CA LYS A 91 -14.45 10.65 9.94
C LYS A 91 -14.67 10.01 11.30
N SER A 92 -13.70 9.24 11.79
CA SER A 92 -13.75 8.60 13.11
C SER A 92 -13.32 9.51 14.26
N LYS A 93 -12.97 10.77 13.97
CA LYS A 93 -12.43 11.74 14.95
C LYS A 93 -11.16 11.24 15.67
N ALA A 94 -10.41 10.34 15.03
CA ALA A 94 -9.14 9.84 15.54
C ALA A 94 -7.97 10.79 15.24
N SER A 95 -8.05 11.60 14.17
CA SER A 95 -7.06 12.64 13.86
C SER A 95 -7.56 14.02 14.27
N GLY A 96 -6.66 14.84 14.79
CA GLY A 96 -6.89 16.23 15.16
C GLY A 96 -6.13 17.21 14.28
N GLN A 97 -5.95 18.43 14.76
CA GLN A 97 -5.36 19.53 13.99
C GLN A 97 -3.93 19.23 13.53
N HIS A 98 -3.10 18.58 14.38
CA HIS A 98 -1.69 18.34 14.09
C HIS A 98 -1.52 17.33 12.97
N LEU A 99 -2.08 16.12 13.10
CA LEU A 99 -1.98 15.09 12.07
C LEU A 99 -2.70 15.50 10.79
N ASN A 100 -3.84 16.17 10.87
CA ASN A 100 -4.52 16.70 9.69
C ASN A 100 -3.63 17.66 8.90
N THR A 101 -2.99 18.60 9.58
CA THR A 101 -2.08 19.57 8.95
C THR A 101 -0.85 18.89 8.38
N LEU A 102 -0.27 17.95 9.13
CA LEU A 102 0.91 17.19 8.74
C LEU A 102 0.65 16.39 7.45
N PHE A 103 -0.41 15.60 7.44
CA PHE A 103 -0.78 14.77 6.30
C PHE A 103 -1.14 15.60 5.06
N ASP A 104 -1.89 16.70 5.23
CA ASP A 104 -2.22 17.58 4.11
C ASP A 104 -0.96 18.21 3.48
N LYS A 105 0.01 18.62 4.30
CA LYS A 105 1.29 19.14 3.81
C LYS A 105 2.12 18.05 3.14
N ALA A 106 2.22 16.86 3.74
CA ALA A 106 2.96 15.73 3.20
C ALA A 106 2.38 15.27 1.85
N ILE A 107 1.06 15.14 1.75
CA ILE A 107 0.38 14.77 0.50
C ILE A 107 0.64 15.80 -0.61
N ARG A 108 0.55 17.10 -0.30
CA ARG A 108 0.84 18.17 -1.27
C ARG A 108 2.31 18.13 -1.72
N MET A 109 3.24 17.96 -0.78
CA MET A 109 4.66 17.88 -1.09
C MET A 109 4.98 16.62 -1.90
N GLY A 110 4.48 15.45 -1.51
CA GLY A 110 4.66 14.21 -2.25
C GLY A 110 4.13 14.31 -3.68
N THR A 111 2.94 14.89 -3.86
CA THR A 111 2.38 15.14 -5.20
C THR A 111 3.29 16.06 -6.02
N ARG A 112 3.82 17.14 -5.42
CA ARG A 112 4.74 18.05 -6.09
C ARG A 112 6.04 17.37 -6.51
N ILE A 113 6.64 16.60 -5.61
CA ILE A 113 7.88 15.84 -5.87
C ILE A 113 7.64 14.85 -7.02
N ARG A 114 6.55 14.09 -7.00
CA ARG A 114 6.20 13.16 -8.08
C ARG A 114 6.08 13.85 -9.43
N ASN A 115 5.40 14.99 -9.47
CA ASN A 115 5.21 15.75 -10.70
C ASN A 115 6.52 16.35 -11.24
N SER A 116 7.39 16.85 -10.37
CA SER A 116 8.64 17.50 -10.77
C SER A 116 9.76 16.51 -11.11
N SER A 117 9.85 15.39 -10.41
CA SER A 117 10.89 14.37 -10.63
C SER A 117 10.55 13.38 -11.73
N GLY A 118 9.26 13.28 -12.08
CA GLY A 118 8.79 12.24 -12.99
C GLY A 118 8.73 10.84 -12.38
N ILE A 119 8.95 10.71 -11.05
CA ILE A 119 8.75 9.44 -10.33
C ILE A 119 7.30 8.99 -10.54
N GLY A 120 7.12 7.76 -11.03
CA GLY A 120 5.81 7.20 -11.37
C GLY A 120 5.33 7.51 -12.79
N LYS A 121 6.06 8.33 -13.58
CA LYS A 121 5.77 8.49 -15.01
C LYS A 121 6.05 7.17 -15.73
N GLY A 122 5.01 6.57 -16.28
CA GLY A 122 5.08 5.28 -16.98
C GLY A 122 4.14 4.23 -16.41
N GLY A 123 3.35 4.58 -15.37
CA GLY A 123 2.35 3.67 -14.82
C GLY A 123 2.98 2.38 -14.22
N ILE A 124 4.15 2.53 -13.58
CA ILE A 124 4.81 1.42 -12.91
C ILE A 124 3.93 1.02 -11.71
N SER A 125 3.43 -0.21 -11.76
CA SER A 125 2.67 -0.83 -10.69
C SER A 125 3.28 -2.19 -10.38
N VAL A 126 2.97 -2.75 -9.22
CA VAL A 126 3.34 -4.14 -8.88
C VAL A 126 2.96 -5.10 -10.02
N GLY A 127 1.75 -4.93 -10.59
CA GLY A 127 1.30 -5.76 -11.72
C GLY A 127 2.13 -5.58 -12.98
N SER A 128 2.52 -4.36 -13.34
CA SER A 128 3.36 -4.11 -14.52
C SER A 128 4.79 -4.63 -14.32
N MET A 129 5.31 -4.55 -13.10
CA MET A 129 6.63 -5.07 -12.74
C MET A 129 6.64 -6.60 -12.77
N ALA A 130 5.60 -7.25 -12.22
CA ALA A 130 5.47 -8.71 -12.26
C ALA A 130 5.44 -9.25 -13.69
N VAL A 131 4.69 -8.61 -14.60
CA VAL A 131 4.65 -9.01 -16.02
C VAL A 131 6.00 -8.76 -16.70
N LYS A 132 6.66 -7.64 -16.42
CA LYS A 132 7.99 -7.36 -16.93
C LYS A 132 9.01 -8.41 -16.47
N LEU A 133 9.00 -8.76 -15.19
CA LEU A 133 9.86 -9.80 -14.64
C LEU A 133 9.60 -11.17 -15.32
N ALA A 134 8.35 -11.50 -15.57
CA ALA A 134 7.99 -12.71 -16.29
C ALA A 134 8.53 -12.69 -17.74
N GLU A 135 8.44 -11.55 -18.43
CA GLU A 135 9.04 -11.38 -19.79
C GLU A 135 10.56 -11.54 -19.81
N GLU A 136 11.24 -11.06 -18.76
CA GLU A 136 12.69 -11.17 -18.62
C GLU A 136 13.17 -12.58 -18.20
N SER A 137 12.31 -13.34 -17.50
CA SER A 137 12.67 -14.63 -16.90
C SER A 137 12.21 -15.84 -17.72
N ILE A 138 11.24 -15.66 -18.61
CA ILE A 138 10.61 -16.76 -19.35
C ILE A 138 10.69 -16.48 -20.85
N ASP A 139 11.49 -17.28 -21.54
CA ASP A 139 11.56 -17.20 -22.98
C ASP A 139 10.21 -17.49 -23.66
N GLU A 140 9.90 -16.69 -24.66
CA GLU A 140 8.66 -16.81 -25.44
C GLU A 140 7.39 -16.83 -24.59
N LEU A 141 7.30 -15.94 -23.58
CA LEU A 141 6.16 -15.87 -22.67
C LEU A 141 4.78 -15.84 -23.39
N LYS A 142 4.72 -15.30 -24.61
CA LYS A 142 3.50 -15.28 -25.43
C LYS A 142 2.99 -16.66 -25.83
N THR A 143 3.85 -17.66 -25.86
CA THR A 143 3.48 -19.06 -26.19
C THR A 143 3.09 -19.85 -24.94
N LYS A 144 3.29 -19.30 -23.75
CA LYS A 144 3.02 -19.96 -22.48
C LYS A 144 1.59 -19.69 -21.99
N GLN A 145 1.07 -20.64 -21.24
CA GLN A 145 -0.18 -20.44 -20.52
C GLN A 145 0.07 -19.64 -19.23
N ILE A 146 -0.64 -18.53 -19.07
CA ILE A 146 -0.56 -17.68 -17.88
C ILE A 146 -1.79 -17.93 -17.03
N LEU A 147 -1.59 -18.24 -15.76
CA LEU A 147 -2.66 -18.43 -14.77
C LEU A 147 -2.52 -17.38 -13.66
N LEU A 148 -3.58 -16.60 -13.46
CA LEU A 148 -3.75 -15.73 -12.31
C LEU A 148 -4.53 -16.45 -11.22
N ILE A 149 -3.95 -16.56 -10.03
CA ILE A 149 -4.58 -17.17 -8.87
C ILE A 149 -5.08 -16.05 -7.93
N GLY A 150 -6.39 -15.89 -7.86
CA GLY A 150 -7.06 -14.86 -7.09
C GLY A 150 -7.61 -13.71 -7.94
N THR A 151 -8.56 -12.97 -7.38
CA THR A 151 -9.27 -11.85 -8.04
C THR A 151 -9.18 -10.56 -7.23
N GLY A 152 -8.08 -10.38 -6.49
CA GLY A 152 -7.82 -9.21 -5.66
C GLY A 152 -7.24 -8.03 -6.45
N GLU A 153 -6.86 -6.99 -5.71
CA GLU A 153 -6.33 -5.75 -6.28
C GLU A 153 -5.06 -5.98 -7.10
N VAL A 154 -4.12 -6.78 -6.58
CA VAL A 154 -2.87 -7.12 -7.29
C VAL A 154 -3.17 -7.88 -8.58
N SER A 155 -4.07 -8.87 -8.54
CA SER A 155 -4.48 -9.60 -9.76
C SER A 155 -5.10 -8.68 -10.79
N THR A 156 -5.87 -7.67 -10.37
CA THR A 156 -6.41 -6.63 -11.26
C THR A 156 -5.32 -5.83 -11.95
N LEU A 157 -4.26 -5.48 -11.24
CA LEU A 157 -3.12 -4.75 -11.81
C LEU A 157 -2.33 -5.61 -12.81
N VAL A 158 -2.12 -6.89 -12.47
CA VAL A 158 -1.45 -7.86 -13.36
C VAL A 158 -2.29 -8.08 -14.62
N ALA A 159 -3.59 -8.34 -14.47
CA ALA A 159 -4.51 -8.53 -15.59
C ALA A 159 -4.50 -7.35 -16.56
N LYS A 160 -4.61 -6.12 -16.04
CA LYS A 160 -4.49 -4.89 -16.84
C LYS A 160 -3.16 -4.79 -17.58
N SER A 161 -2.07 -5.21 -16.95
CA SER A 161 -0.74 -5.20 -17.57
C SER A 161 -0.63 -6.26 -18.68
N LEU A 162 -1.11 -7.47 -18.44
CA LEU A 162 -1.16 -8.55 -19.42
C LEU A 162 -2.00 -8.14 -20.62
N GLN A 163 -3.20 -7.60 -20.39
CA GLN A 163 -4.12 -7.14 -21.43
C GLN A 163 -3.49 -6.06 -22.33
N ARG A 164 -2.86 -5.02 -21.72
CA ARG A 164 -2.17 -3.96 -22.48
C ARG A 164 -1.03 -4.47 -23.36
N ARG A 165 -0.39 -5.57 -22.96
CA ARG A 165 0.72 -6.19 -23.70
C ARG A 165 0.27 -7.31 -24.65
N GLY A 166 -1.03 -7.58 -24.70
CA GLY A 166 -1.62 -8.57 -25.60
C GLY A 166 -1.39 -10.01 -25.18
N TYR A 167 -1.23 -10.28 -23.89
CA TYR A 167 -1.14 -11.64 -23.35
C TYR A 167 -2.52 -12.21 -23.07
N ALA A 168 -2.76 -13.46 -23.48
CA ALA A 168 -3.88 -14.25 -23.01
C ALA A 168 -3.57 -14.83 -21.63
N PHE A 169 -4.57 -14.92 -20.74
CA PHE A 169 -4.42 -15.45 -19.40
C PHE A 169 -5.70 -16.10 -18.92
N ASN A 170 -5.55 -17.04 -18.01
CA ASN A 170 -6.65 -17.66 -17.28
C ASN A 170 -6.70 -17.13 -15.85
N VAL A 171 -7.88 -17.19 -15.23
CA VAL A 171 -8.06 -16.71 -13.86
C VAL A 171 -8.76 -17.77 -13.04
N THR A 172 -8.26 -18.01 -11.83
CA THR A 172 -8.92 -18.88 -10.87
C THR A 172 -9.05 -18.22 -9.51
N SER A 173 -10.10 -18.58 -8.77
CA SER A 173 -10.31 -18.13 -7.40
C SER A 173 -11.02 -19.21 -6.58
N ARG A 174 -11.10 -19.04 -5.25
CA ARG A 174 -11.82 -19.98 -4.36
C ARG A 174 -13.31 -20.14 -4.73
N THR A 175 -13.88 -19.16 -5.40
CA THR A 175 -15.28 -19.14 -5.80
C THR A 175 -15.34 -18.87 -7.30
N ILE A 176 -15.90 -19.78 -8.07
CA ILE A 176 -15.93 -19.69 -9.54
C ILE A 176 -16.61 -18.40 -10.02
N GLY A 177 -17.73 -18.00 -9.44
CA GLY A 177 -18.42 -16.75 -9.80
C GLY A 177 -17.57 -15.49 -9.62
N ARG A 178 -16.56 -15.49 -8.75
CA ARG A 178 -15.60 -14.36 -8.65
C ARG A 178 -14.63 -14.31 -9.80
N SER A 179 -14.16 -15.46 -10.30
CA SER A 179 -13.31 -15.50 -11.49
C SER A 179 -14.09 -15.11 -12.74
N GLU A 180 -15.33 -15.56 -12.87
CA GLU A 180 -16.23 -15.16 -13.97
C GLU A 180 -16.46 -13.64 -14.01
N THR A 181 -16.91 -13.04 -12.89
CA THR A 181 -17.10 -11.58 -12.78
C THR A 181 -15.80 -10.80 -13.03
N PHE A 182 -14.65 -11.33 -12.56
CA PHE A 182 -13.36 -10.73 -12.81
C PHE A 182 -13.02 -10.75 -14.32
N CYS A 183 -13.24 -11.86 -14.99
CA CYS A 183 -12.97 -12.02 -16.43
C CYS A 183 -13.88 -11.13 -17.29
N GLU A 184 -15.14 -10.93 -16.90
CA GLU A 184 -16.06 -10.00 -17.57
C GLU A 184 -15.51 -8.57 -17.59
N THR A 185 -14.81 -8.16 -16.53
CA THR A 185 -14.30 -6.79 -16.37
C THR A 185 -12.86 -6.63 -16.85
N MET A 186 -12.02 -7.63 -16.59
CA MET A 186 -10.56 -7.57 -16.81
C MET A 186 -10.09 -8.42 -17.99
N GLY A 187 -10.99 -9.09 -18.67
CA GLY A 187 -10.62 -10.08 -19.70
C GLY A 187 -9.99 -11.35 -19.10
N GLY A 188 -9.53 -12.24 -19.98
CA GLY A 188 -9.05 -13.56 -19.59
C GLY A 188 -10.17 -14.60 -19.61
N ASN A 189 -9.84 -15.84 -19.24
CA ASN A 189 -10.78 -16.95 -19.16
C ASN A 189 -10.87 -17.44 -17.70
N PRO A 190 -12.07 -17.72 -17.17
CA PRO A 190 -12.25 -18.24 -15.83
C PRO A 190 -11.84 -19.70 -15.68
#